data_8d67c1455710d9cb5f05e3396563a00b
#
_entry.id   8d67c1455710d9cb5f05e3396563a00b
#
_cell.length_a   1.000
_cell.length_b   1.000
_cell.length_c   1.000
_cell.angle_alpha   90.00
_cell.angle_beta   90.00
_cell.angle_gamma   90.00
#
_symmetry.space_group_name_H-M   'P 1'
#
loop_
_entity.id
_entity.type
_entity.pdbx_description
1 polymer ?
#
loop_
_entity_poly.entity_id
_entity_poly.type
_entity_poly.pdbx_seq_one_letter_code
_entity_poly.pdbx_strand_id
1 'polypeptide(L)'
;MQSVFVLQHLHVLQGDDEDYKFIGVYSSHESAVRAVERLRQQPGFRDFPDVVADLGKGREGSGFYLDEYLLDQDGWTSGFESV
;
A
#
# COMPACT_ATOMS: atom_id res chain seq x y z
N MET A 1 10.03 17.29 -9.05
CA MET A 1 10.46 16.20 -8.19
C MET A 1 9.71 14.94 -8.56
N GLN A 2 10.40 13.85 -8.67
CA GLN A 2 9.75 12.59 -9.04
C GLN A 2 9.35 11.81 -7.80
N SER A 3 8.24 11.11 -7.92
CA SER A 3 7.81 10.21 -6.87
C SER A 3 7.43 8.87 -7.47
N VAL A 4 7.30 7.88 -6.60
CA VAL A 4 6.82 6.56 -6.97
C VAL A 4 5.64 6.21 -6.08
N PHE A 5 4.84 5.27 -6.55
CA PHE A 5 3.63 4.85 -5.87
C PHE A 5 3.77 3.37 -5.52
N VAL A 6 3.74 3.09 -4.23
CA VAL A 6 3.95 1.74 -3.70
C VAL A 6 2.60 1.14 -3.38
N LEU A 7 2.38 -0.05 -3.89
CA LEU A 7 1.13 -0.78 -3.68
C LEU A 7 1.40 -2.00 -2.83
N GLN A 8 0.64 -2.15 -1.76
CA GLN A 8 0.72 -3.27 -0.85
C GLN A 8 -0.68 -3.78 -0.56
N HIS A 9 -0.76 -5.01 -0.07
CA HIS A 9 -2.03 -5.59 0.36
C HIS A 9 -1.87 -6.19 1.74
N LEU A 10 -2.80 -5.85 2.63
CA LEU A 10 -2.82 -6.37 3.98
C LEU A 10 -4.03 -7.26 4.15
N HIS A 11 -3.80 -8.43 4.72
CA HIS A 11 -4.88 -9.32 5.16
C HIS A 11 -4.69 -9.55 6.66
N VAL A 12 -5.59 -9.00 7.44
CA VAL A 12 -5.55 -9.16 8.89
C VAL A 12 -6.14 -10.52 9.22
N LEU A 13 -5.33 -11.35 9.86
CA LEU A 13 -5.73 -12.70 10.25
C LEU A 13 -6.17 -12.69 11.72
N GLN A 14 -6.75 -13.80 12.15
CA GLN A 14 -7.13 -13.95 13.55
C GLN A 14 -5.89 -14.03 14.43
N GLY A 15 -6.00 -13.54 15.66
CA GLY A 15 -4.92 -13.66 16.62
C GLY A 15 -3.81 -12.64 16.43
N ASP A 16 -4.11 -11.50 15.91
CA ASP A 16 -3.17 -10.38 15.72
C ASP A 16 -2.13 -10.62 14.63
N ASP A 17 -2.27 -11.69 13.86
CA ASP A 17 -1.37 -11.93 12.73
C ASP A 17 -1.82 -11.13 11.52
N GLU A 18 -0.84 -10.78 10.69
CA GLU A 18 -1.09 -10.04 9.47
C GLU A 18 -0.33 -10.68 8.32
N ASP A 19 -0.96 -10.74 7.16
CA ASP A 19 -0.32 -11.21 5.93
C ASP A 19 -0.12 -10.00 5.02
N TYR A 20 1.11 -9.52 4.96
CA TYR A 20 1.46 -8.34 4.20
C TYR A 20 2.10 -8.77 2.89
N LYS A 21 1.57 -8.28 1.77
CA LYS A 21 2.13 -8.55 0.45
C LYS A 21 2.56 -7.24 -0.19
N PHE A 22 3.84 -7.15 -0.51
CA PHE A 22 4.36 -6.07 -1.32
C PHE A 22 4.08 -6.41 -2.78
N ILE A 23 3.36 -5.54 -3.48
CA ILE A 23 2.93 -5.83 -4.85
C ILE A 23 3.87 -5.20 -5.86
N GLY A 24 4.13 -3.90 -5.74
CA GLY A 24 5.00 -3.27 -6.70
C GLY A 24 5.14 -1.78 -6.49
N VAL A 25 5.99 -1.19 -7.34
CA VAL A 25 6.26 0.24 -7.36
C VAL A 25 5.90 0.75 -8.74
N TYR A 26 5.14 1.83 -8.79
CA TYR A 26 4.59 2.34 -10.04
C TYR A 26 4.99 3.80 -10.23
N SER A 27 5.08 4.22 -11.48
CA SER A 27 5.51 5.57 -11.80
C SER A 27 4.40 6.61 -11.63
N SER A 28 3.15 6.17 -11.51
CA SER A 28 2.03 7.08 -11.33
C SER A 28 0.94 6.44 -10.49
N HIS A 29 0.13 7.29 -9.88
CA HIS A 29 -1.04 6.83 -9.15
C HIS A 29 -1.95 5.99 -10.06
N GLU A 30 -2.15 6.44 -11.28
CA GLU A 30 -3.01 5.74 -12.24
C GLU A 30 -2.51 4.33 -12.54
N SER A 31 -1.19 4.17 -12.70
CA SER A 31 -0.62 2.85 -12.95
C SER A 31 -0.83 1.92 -11.76
N ALA A 32 -0.72 2.44 -10.56
CA ALA A 32 -0.96 1.65 -9.35
C ALA A 32 -2.43 1.24 -9.25
N VAL A 33 -3.34 2.15 -9.57
CA VAL A 33 -4.78 1.84 -9.55
C VAL A 33 -5.10 0.75 -10.58
N ARG A 34 -4.46 0.81 -11.74
CA ARG A 34 -4.65 -0.25 -12.75
C ARG A 34 -4.15 -1.59 -12.26
N ALA A 35 -3.09 -1.60 -11.46
CA ALA A 35 -2.62 -2.84 -10.87
C ALA A 35 -3.66 -3.42 -9.91
N VAL A 36 -4.31 -2.58 -9.12
CA VAL A 36 -5.40 -3.04 -8.26
C VAL A 36 -6.49 -3.72 -9.11
N GLU A 37 -6.87 -3.09 -10.21
CA GLU A 37 -7.91 -3.65 -11.07
C GLU A 37 -7.52 -5.02 -11.63
N ARG A 38 -6.25 -5.22 -11.94
CA ARG A 38 -5.77 -6.51 -12.44
C ARG A 38 -5.77 -7.59 -11.36
N LEU A 39 -5.52 -7.20 -10.12
CA LEU A 39 -5.22 -8.14 -9.04
C LEU A 39 -6.42 -8.45 -8.16
N ARG A 40 -7.39 -7.56 -8.11
CA ARG A 40 -8.45 -7.63 -7.11
C ARG A 40 -9.31 -8.90 -7.20
N GLN A 41 -9.30 -9.56 -8.34
CA GLN A 41 -10.07 -10.79 -8.52
C GLN A 41 -9.24 -12.05 -8.34
N GLN A 42 -7.94 -11.89 -8.11
CA GLN A 42 -7.07 -13.05 -7.97
C GLN A 42 -7.13 -13.61 -6.56
N PRO A 43 -6.87 -14.93 -6.43
CA PRO A 43 -6.76 -15.54 -5.11
C PRO A 43 -5.72 -14.81 -4.27
N GLY A 44 -6.06 -14.57 -3.02
CA GLY A 44 -5.22 -13.80 -2.12
C GLY A 44 -5.61 -12.35 -1.99
N PHE A 45 -6.36 -11.82 -2.95
CA PHE A 45 -6.82 -10.42 -2.92
C PHE A 45 -8.33 -10.30 -3.00
N ARG A 46 -8.99 -11.26 -3.62
CA ARG A 46 -10.42 -11.13 -3.95
C ARG A 46 -11.34 -11.03 -2.74
N ASP A 47 -10.90 -11.49 -1.58
CA ASP A 47 -11.70 -11.40 -0.37
C ASP A 47 -11.68 -10.00 0.23
N PHE A 48 -10.67 -9.21 -0.11
CA PHE A 48 -10.53 -7.83 0.33
C PHE A 48 -10.06 -6.98 -0.85
N PRO A 49 -10.96 -6.74 -1.81
CA PRO A 49 -10.56 -6.15 -3.10
C PRO A 49 -10.52 -4.62 -3.11
N ASP A 50 -10.84 -3.98 -2.01
CA ASP A 50 -10.94 -2.53 -1.97
C ASP A 50 -9.62 -1.88 -1.64
N VAL A 51 -9.42 -0.67 -2.15
CA VAL A 51 -8.34 0.21 -1.69
C VAL A 51 -8.82 0.85 -0.40
N VAL A 52 -8.25 0.42 0.72
CA VAL A 52 -8.68 0.92 2.03
C VAL A 52 -7.93 2.17 2.44
N ALA A 53 -6.74 2.38 1.91
CA ALA A 53 -5.98 3.60 2.16
C ALA A 53 -5.28 4.02 0.88
N ASP A 54 -5.49 5.28 0.50
CA ASP A 54 -4.94 5.88 -0.71
C ASP A 54 -4.25 7.18 -0.32
N LEU A 55 -2.92 7.20 -0.47
CA LEU A 55 -2.07 8.36 -0.17
C LEU A 55 -2.32 8.89 1.25
N GLY A 56 -2.37 7.97 2.19
CA GLY A 56 -2.54 8.31 3.60
C GLY A 56 -3.95 8.58 4.03
N LYS A 57 -4.92 8.44 3.13
CA LYS A 57 -6.34 8.66 3.44
C LYS A 57 -7.10 7.36 3.33
N GLY A 58 -7.95 7.11 4.28
CA GLY A 58 -8.76 5.90 4.26
C GLY A 58 -8.96 5.35 5.66
N ARG A 59 -9.09 4.04 5.72
CA ARG A 59 -9.36 3.32 6.96
C ARG A 59 -8.32 2.22 7.18
N GLU A 60 -8.31 1.69 8.37
CA GLU A 60 -7.49 0.52 8.69
C GLU A 60 -8.23 -0.75 8.30
N GLY A 61 -7.51 -1.86 8.25
CA GLY A 61 -8.07 -3.16 7.99
C GLY A 61 -7.51 -3.80 6.74
N SER A 62 -8.15 -4.88 6.32
CA SER A 62 -7.69 -5.65 5.17
C SER A 62 -8.05 -4.97 3.87
N GLY A 63 -7.12 -5.02 2.91
CA GLY A 63 -7.31 -4.43 1.59
C GLY A 63 -6.02 -3.89 1.03
N PHE A 64 -6.14 -3.13 -0.05
CA PHE A 64 -4.98 -2.52 -0.71
C PHE A 64 -4.59 -1.21 -0.05
N TYR A 65 -3.29 -0.98 0.04
CA TYR A 65 -2.71 0.27 0.54
C TYR A 65 -1.83 0.86 -0.53
N LEU A 66 -2.08 2.12 -0.83
CA LEU A 66 -1.37 2.85 -1.88
C LEU A 66 -0.73 4.09 -1.27
N ASP A 67 0.60 4.16 -1.36
CA ASP A 67 1.37 5.26 -0.77
C ASP A 67 2.28 5.86 -1.82
N GLU A 68 2.58 7.14 -1.64
CA GLU A 68 3.50 7.86 -2.49
C GLU A 68 4.79 8.14 -1.74
N TYR A 69 5.92 7.89 -2.40
CA TYR A 69 7.24 8.18 -1.86
C TYR A 69 8.03 9.02 -2.84
N LEU A 70 8.69 10.04 -2.34
CA LEU A 70 9.56 10.86 -3.16
C LEU A 70 10.87 10.14 -3.42
N LEU A 71 11.35 10.25 -4.65
CA LEU A 71 12.64 9.67 -5.00
C LEU A 71 13.76 10.51 -4.41
N ASP A 72 14.85 9.83 -4.07
CA ASP A 72 16.07 10.47 -3.60
C ASP A 72 15.85 11.36 -2.38
N GLN A 73 14.89 10.98 -1.55
CA GLN A 73 14.60 11.71 -0.34
C GLN A 73 14.47 10.73 0.82
N ASP A 74 15.12 11.07 1.92
CA ASP A 74 15.06 10.22 3.10
C ASP A 74 13.67 10.27 3.71
N GLY A 75 13.18 9.11 4.13
CA GLY A 75 11.91 9.03 4.83
C GLY A 75 12.03 9.21 6.32
N TRP A 76 13.23 9.40 6.81
CA TRP A 76 13.48 9.54 8.23
C TRP A 76 13.30 10.99 8.66
N THR A 77 12.73 11.17 9.82
CA THR A 77 12.52 12.50 10.37
C THR A 77 13.13 12.53 11.78
N SER A 78 13.19 13.74 12.34
CA SER A 78 13.72 13.90 13.67
C SER A 78 12.95 13.11 14.73
N GLY A 79 11.73 12.73 14.46
CA GLY A 79 10.95 11.91 15.36
C GLY A 79 11.55 10.54 15.63
N PHE A 80 12.36 10.04 14.72
CA PHE A 80 13.03 8.76 14.92
C PHE A 80 14.05 8.79 16.02
N GLU A 81 14.62 9.92 16.26
CA GLU A 81 15.69 10.04 17.23
C GLU A 81 15.20 9.84 18.65
N SER A 82 13.92 9.98 18.85
CA SER A 82 13.35 9.81 20.18
C SER A 82 13.03 8.36 20.52
N VAL A 83 13.25 7.47 19.62
CA VAL A 83 12.92 6.05 19.81
C VAL A 83 14.03 5.28 20.53
#